data_fdc9a3e39265f0a83768b94d7dce57a3
#
_entry.id   fdc9a3e39265f0a83768b94d7dce57a3
#
_cell.length_a   1.000
_cell.length_b   1.000
_cell.length_c   1.000
_cell.angle_alpha   90.00
_cell.angle_beta   90.00
_cell.angle_gamma   90.00
#
_symmetry.space_group_name_H-M   'P 1'
#
loop_
_entity.id
_entity.type
_entity.pdbx_description
1 polymer ?
#
loop_
_entity_poly.entity_id
_entity_poly.type
_entity_poly.pdbx_seq_one_letter_code
_entity_poly.pdbx_strand_id
1 'polypeptide(L)'
;MDELPQRIRSQRARARAVRGYVEKQLWTELDQRIAAVRAQAPSAGSAGPAAPAGSAGLEELEILVRTADELRACEEQNLWMGDRARVGIHQALGRLRRCASSAELLERVPPELTRACGFARAMISRVHHSEWIPILPPPGVDPDTDAFRRAFGDEPTLPLRHMLLEAEMVRRRIGILVADAASDPRCHEAFVTVAGARSYVGAPLMPSGRVIGFLHADRRGQDHPVTQDDLDNIVLFAEHVGLLYERAVFAEELQHRRARVQAAQLALARDLDAVSNAELRLQLPPTPEDDPDDDHRDSTPPPGRIALLSTREREVLDLIVAGETNSGIARELVLGEQTVKTHVARVLRKLGATSRAEAAARYLRMRGR
;
A
#
# COMPACT_ATOMS: atom_id res chain seq x y z
N MET A 1 -11.44 -5.70 -19.70
CA MET A 1 -10.44 -5.69 -18.61
C MET A 1 -9.04 -6.22 -19.01
N ASP A 2 -8.82 -6.58 -20.29
CA ASP A 2 -7.57 -7.20 -20.76
C ASP A 2 -6.54 -6.26 -21.43
N GLU A 3 -6.85 -4.99 -21.62
CA GLU A 3 -5.96 -4.09 -22.38
C GLU A 3 -4.79 -3.52 -21.56
N LEU A 4 -4.90 -3.39 -20.24
CA LEU A 4 -3.88 -2.79 -19.40
C LEU A 4 -2.58 -3.65 -19.29
N PRO A 5 -2.67 -4.98 -19.10
CA PRO A 5 -1.49 -5.85 -19.08
C PRO A 5 -0.77 -5.91 -20.42
N GLN A 6 -1.49 -5.84 -21.54
CA GLN A 6 -0.90 -5.85 -22.88
C GLN A 6 -0.16 -4.55 -23.21
N ARG A 7 -0.66 -3.40 -22.80
CA ARG A 7 0.01 -2.10 -23.00
C ARG A 7 1.33 -2.02 -22.21
N ILE A 8 1.34 -2.50 -20.98
CA ILE A 8 2.56 -2.54 -20.16
C ILE A 8 3.59 -3.50 -20.77
N ARG A 9 3.18 -4.68 -21.22
CA ARG A 9 4.05 -5.63 -21.89
C ARG A 9 4.61 -5.06 -23.21
N SER A 10 3.79 -4.36 -24.00
CA SER A 10 4.24 -3.74 -25.25
C SER A 10 5.20 -2.56 -25.03
N GLN A 11 5.01 -1.76 -23.97
CA GLN A 11 5.94 -0.69 -23.62
C GLN A 11 7.28 -1.26 -23.10
N ARG A 12 7.25 -2.31 -22.28
CA ARG A 12 8.46 -3.02 -21.83
C ARG A 12 9.21 -3.68 -22.99
N ALA A 13 8.49 -4.28 -23.94
CA ALA A 13 9.09 -4.85 -25.13
C ALA A 13 9.75 -3.77 -26.02
N ARG A 14 9.09 -2.59 -26.16
CA ARG A 14 9.66 -1.45 -26.89
C ARG A 14 10.88 -0.86 -26.19
N ALA A 15 10.84 -0.67 -24.87
CA ALA A 15 11.98 -0.17 -24.11
C ALA A 15 13.18 -1.12 -24.19
N ARG A 16 12.96 -2.45 -24.09
CA ARG A 16 14.01 -3.45 -24.30
C ARG A 16 14.55 -3.46 -25.74
N ALA A 17 13.67 -3.31 -26.72
CA ALA A 17 14.08 -3.26 -28.13
C ALA A 17 14.92 -2.03 -28.44
N VAL A 18 14.56 -0.85 -27.88
CA VAL A 18 15.33 0.40 -28.04
C VAL A 18 16.68 0.29 -27.33
N ARG A 19 16.72 -0.25 -26.11
CA ARG A 19 17.97 -0.51 -25.37
C ARG A 19 18.89 -1.46 -26.15
N GLY A 20 18.37 -2.61 -26.55
CA GLY A 20 19.15 -3.58 -27.35
C GLY A 20 19.60 -3.01 -28.70
N TYR A 21 18.83 -2.08 -29.28
CA TYR A 21 19.25 -1.41 -30.53
C TYR A 21 20.41 -0.44 -30.30
N VAL A 22 20.35 0.38 -29.25
CA VAL A 22 21.40 1.34 -28.89
C VAL A 22 22.69 0.60 -28.47
N GLU A 23 22.57 -0.44 -27.63
CA GLU A 23 23.68 -1.28 -27.23
C GLU A 23 24.32 -1.96 -28.45
N LYS A 24 23.53 -2.53 -29.34
CA LYS A 24 24.00 -3.15 -30.57
C LYS A 24 24.71 -2.16 -31.52
N GLN A 25 24.21 -0.92 -31.58
CA GLN A 25 24.88 0.13 -32.38
C GLN A 25 26.23 0.52 -31.79
N LEU A 26 26.32 0.69 -30.47
CA LEU A 26 27.59 1.00 -29.80
C LEU A 26 28.65 -0.11 -30.01
N TRP A 27 28.23 -1.38 -29.87
CA TRP A 27 29.11 -2.52 -30.15
C TRP A 27 29.54 -2.57 -31.62
N THR A 28 28.62 -2.30 -32.53
CA THR A 28 28.92 -2.27 -33.98
C THR A 28 29.94 -1.15 -34.30
N GLU A 29 29.75 0.03 -33.69
CA GLU A 29 30.67 1.16 -33.87
C GLU A 29 32.07 0.88 -33.27
N LEU A 30 32.12 0.24 -32.10
CA LEU A 30 33.34 -0.18 -31.44
C LEU A 30 34.10 -1.22 -32.30
N ASP A 31 33.40 -2.26 -32.78
CA ASP A 31 33.97 -3.28 -33.65
C ASP A 31 34.47 -2.68 -34.97
N GLN A 32 33.75 -1.70 -35.55
CA GLN A 32 34.20 -0.98 -36.75
C GLN A 32 35.47 -0.17 -36.48
N ARG A 33 35.58 0.50 -35.33
CA ARG A 33 36.80 1.24 -34.95
C ARG A 33 37.98 0.30 -34.72
N ILE A 34 37.79 -0.81 -34.05
CA ILE A 34 38.82 -1.86 -33.86
C ILE A 34 39.27 -2.41 -35.19
N ALA A 35 38.36 -2.68 -36.13
CA ALA A 35 38.67 -3.16 -37.47
C ALA A 35 39.47 -2.12 -38.28
N ALA A 36 39.08 -0.83 -38.17
CA ALA A 36 39.79 0.27 -38.85
C ALA A 36 41.21 0.44 -38.33
N VAL A 37 41.47 0.36 -37.04
CA VAL A 37 42.81 0.42 -36.43
C VAL A 37 43.62 -0.81 -36.82
N ARG A 38 43.03 -2.01 -36.86
CA ARG A 38 43.71 -3.23 -37.36
C ARG A 38 44.08 -3.14 -38.83
N ALA A 39 43.26 -2.53 -39.68
CA ALA A 39 43.52 -2.35 -41.10
C ALA A 39 44.64 -1.33 -41.41
N GLN A 40 44.86 -0.38 -40.47
CA GLN A 40 45.96 0.59 -40.56
C GLN A 40 47.29 0.07 -40.00
N ALA A 41 47.29 -1.06 -39.30
CA ALA A 41 48.54 -1.70 -38.85
C ALA A 41 49.32 -2.19 -40.06
N PRO A 42 50.61 -1.82 -40.21
CA PRO A 42 51.47 -2.25 -41.37
C PRO A 42 51.58 -3.77 -41.38
N SER A 43 51.26 -4.39 -42.53
CA SER A 43 51.48 -5.81 -42.75
C SER A 43 52.94 -6.12 -42.54
N ALA A 44 53.27 -7.10 -41.69
CA ALA A 44 54.62 -7.55 -41.35
C ALA A 44 55.28 -8.20 -42.57
N GLY A 45 55.69 -7.39 -43.60
CA GLY A 45 56.25 -7.94 -44.86
C GLY A 45 57.10 -6.99 -45.68
N SER A 46 57.23 -5.69 -45.33
CA SER A 46 58.12 -4.79 -46.07
C SER A 46 59.13 -4.08 -45.15
N ALA A 47 60.33 -4.64 -45.05
CA ALA A 47 61.42 -4.03 -44.33
C ALA A 47 61.93 -2.76 -45.08
N GLY A 48 61.54 -1.60 -44.56
CA GLY A 48 62.17 -0.31 -44.83
C GLY A 48 62.21 0.46 -43.50
N PRO A 49 63.27 1.29 -43.26
CA PRO A 49 63.39 2.02 -42.01
C PRO A 49 62.28 3.13 -41.96
N ALA A 50 61.15 2.83 -41.44
CA ALA A 50 60.08 3.75 -41.30
C ALA A 50 59.90 4.12 -39.81
N ALA A 51 59.65 5.39 -39.59
CA ALA A 51 59.46 6.15 -38.37
C ALA A 51 58.50 5.51 -37.33
N PRO A 52 58.50 5.96 -36.07
CA PRO A 52 57.81 5.36 -34.95
C PRO A 52 56.26 5.64 -34.92
N ALA A 53 55.64 5.57 -36.11
CA ALA A 53 54.15 5.73 -36.20
C ALA A 53 53.41 4.45 -35.86
N GLY A 54 54.07 3.31 -35.65
CA GLY A 54 53.40 2.04 -35.33
C GLY A 54 53.04 1.82 -33.85
N SER A 55 53.69 2.50 -32.93
CA SER A 55 53.46 2.30 -31.51
C SER A 55 52.16 2.97 -31.04
N ALA A 56 51.85 4.16 -31.53
CA ALA A 56 50.63 4.88 -31.15
C ALA A 56 49.36 4.13 -31.56
N GLY A 57 49.33 3.54 -32.75
CA GLY A 57 48.18 2.75 -33.22
C GLY A 57 47.98 1.42 -32.47
N LEU A 58 49.08 0.81 -31.99
CA LEU A 58 49.02 -0.39 -31.17
C LEU A 58 48.55 -0.09 -29.75
N GLU A 59 49.01 1.01 -29.14
CA GLU A 59 48.55 1.47 -27.84
C GLU A 59 47.06 1.84 -27.88
N GLU A 60 46.57 2.53 -28.92
CA GLU A 60 45.17 2.86 -29.11
C GLU A 60 44.31 1.60 -29.28
N LEU A 61 44.78 0.60 -30.02
CA LEU A 61 44.11 -0.69 -30.14
C LEU A 61 44.05 -1.45 -28.81
N GLU A 62 45.15 -1.47 -28.05
CA GLU A 62 45.18 -2.09 -26.73
C GLU A 62 44.18 -1.44 -25.75
N ILE A 63 44.10 -0.11 -25.77
CA ILE A 63 43.12 0.64 -24.95
C ILE A 63 41.69 0.28 -25.37
N LEU A 64 41.40 0.23 -26.68
CA LEU A 64 40.07 -0.13 -27.19
C LEU A 64 39.67 -1.56 -26.83
N VAL A 65 40.56 -2.53 -26.97
CA VAL A 65 40.33 -3.94 -26.61
C VAL A 65 40.07 -4.07 -25.11
N ARG A 66 40.91 -3.44 -24.29
CA ARG A 66 40.72 -3.47 -22.82
C ARG A 66 39.39 -2.84 -22.41
N THR A 67 39.02 -1.70 -23.00
CA THR A 67 37.72 -1.05 -22.72
C THR A 67 36.56 -1.95 -23.15
N ALA A 68 36.64 -2.64 -24.28
CA ALA A 68 35.64 -3.58 -24.73
C ALA A 68 35.48 -4.77 -23.78
N ASP A 69 36.59 -5.31 -23.28
CA ASP A 69 36.59 -6.43 -22.34
C ASP A 69 36.02 -6.01 -20.97
N GLU A 70 36.35 -4.80 -20.48
CA GLU A 70 35.80 -4.22 -19.27
C GLU A 70 34.26 -4.01 -19.39
N LEU A 71 33.81 -3.53 -20.57
CA LEU A 71 32.37 -3.37 -20.84
C LEU A 71 31.65 -4.73 -20.89
N ARG A 72 32.24 -5.75 -21.54
CA ARG A 72 31.68 -7.11 -21.56
C ARG A 72 31.56 -7.70 -20.15
N ALA A 73 32.62 -7.59 -19.36
CA ALA A 73 32.60 -8.05 -17.97
C ALA A 73 31.52 -7.34 -17.14
N CYS A 74 31.33 -6.03 -17.36
CA CYS A 74 30.26 -5.26 -16.70
C CYS A 74 28.86 -5.73 -17.15
N GLU A 75 28.66 -6.00 -18.44
CA GLU A 75 27.37 -6.52 -18.95
C GLU A 75 27.06 -7.92 -18.41
N GLU A 76 28.05 -8.83 -18.39
CA GLU A 76 27.87 -10.17 -17.81
C GLU A 76 27.54 -10.09 -16.33
N GLN A 77 28.21 -9.21 -15.60
CA GLN A 77 27.90 -8.98 -14.17
C GLN A 77 26.49 -8.42 -13.96
N ASN A 78 26.04 -7.47 -14.80
CA ASN A 78 24.70 -6.92 -14.75
C ASN A 78 23.63 -7.97 -15.08
N LEU A 79 23.85 -8.81 -16.10
CA LEU A 79 22.95 -9.93 -16.42
C LEU A 79 22.85 -10.91 -15.25
N TRP A 80 24.00 -11.28 -14.66
CA TRP A 80 24.03 -12.19 -13.52
C TRP A 80 23.35 -11.59 -12.27
N MET A 81 23.55 -10.30 -12.01
CA MET A 81 22.87 -9.56 -10.93
C MET A 81 21.36 -9.47 -11.17
N GLY A 82 20.94 -9.24 -12.41
CA GLY A 82 19.53 -9.21 -12.79
C GLY A 82 18.82 -10.55 -12.56
N ASP A 83 19.45 -11.67 -12.90
CA ASP A 83 18.91 -13.00 -12.67
C ASP A 83 18.87 -13.33 -11.17
N ARG A 84 19.90 -12.96 -10.41
CA ARG A 84 19.93 -13.12 -8.96
C ARG A 84 18.81 -12.31 -8.27
N ALA A 85 18.59 -11.08 -8.70
CA ALA A 85 17.51 -10.24 -8.18
C ALA A 85 16.12 -10.86 -8.46
N ARG A 86 15.89 -11.40 -9.66
CA ARG A 86 14.63 -12.09 -10.00
C ARG A 86 14.36 -13.31 -9.13
N VAL A 87 15.40 -14.14 -8.90
CA VAL A 87 15.30 -15.27 -7.97
C VAL A 87 15.01 -14.78 -6.55
N GLY A 88 15.71 -13.73 -6.10
CA GLY A 88 15.50 -13.08 -4.81
C GLY A 88 14.06 -12.56 -4.65
N ILE A 89 13.53 -11.89 -5.68
CA ILE A 89 12.14 -11.39 -5.72
C ILE A 89 11.16 -12.55 -5.56
N HIS A 90 11.34 -13.63 -6.32
CA HIS A 90 10.45 -14.80 -6.21
C HIS A 90 10.44 -15.40 -4.80
N GLN A 91 11.61 -15.55 -4.18
CA GLN A 91 11.74 -16.03 -2.82
C GLN A 91 11.11 -15.08 -1.80
N ALA A 92 11.33 -13.77 -1.94
CA ALA A 92 10.75 -12.75 -1.07
C ALA A 92 9.21 -12.75 -1.15
N LEU A 93 8.65 -12.81 -2.36
CA LEU A 93 7.20 -12.93 -2.57
C LEU A 93 6.63 -14.23 -1.95
N GLY A 94 7.40 -15.32 -2.01
CA GLY A 94 7.04 -16.57 -1.33
C GLY A 94 6.97 -16.44 0.19
N ARG A 95 7.83 -15.60 0.80
CA ARG A 95 7.78 -15.28 2.24
C ARG A 95 6.64 -14.34 2.58
N LEU A 96 6.44 -13.29 1.77
CA LEU A 96 5.36 -12.30 1.95
C LEU A 96 3.96 -12.92 1.83
N ARG A 97 3.78 -13.97 1.00
CA ARG A 97 2.52 -14.71 0.89
C ARG A 97 2.07 -15.37 2.19
N ARG A 98 2.96 -15.58 3.14
CA ARG A 98 2.69 -16.22 4.43
C ARG A 98 2.35 -15.24 5.54
N CYS A 99 2.38 -13.94 5.28
CA CYS A 99 1.94 -12.92 6.24
C CYS A 99 0.47 -13.13 6.60
N ALA A 100 0.18 -13.03 7.88
CA ALA A 100 -1.16 -13.27 8.43
C ALA A 100 -2.11 -12.07 8.22
N SER A 101 -1.55 -10.85 8.05
CA SER A 101 -2.32 -9.62 7.90
C SER A 101 -1.70 -8.67 6.88
N SER A 102 -2.52 -7.71 6.43
CA SER A 102 -2.07 -6.62 5.57
C SER A 102 -1.02 -5.73 6.26
N ALA A 103 -1.14 -5.53 7.57
CA ALA A 103 -0.17 -4.78 8.37
C ALA A 103 1.18 -5.49 8.42
N GLU A 104 1.22 -6.79 8.76
CA GLU A 104 2.45 -7.60 8.75
C GLU A 104 3.12 -7.60 7.37
N LEU A 105 2.31 -7.66 6.30
CA LEU A 105 2.81 -7.61 4.94
C LEU A 105 3.57 -6.29 4.69
N LEU A 106 2.97 -5.15 5.04
CA LEU A 106 3.57 -3.83 4.82
C LEU A 106 4.87 -3.64 5.62
N GLU A 107 4.94 -4.15 6.84
CA GLU A 107 6.15 -4.10 7.67
C GLU A 107 7.31 -4.94 7.07
N ARG A 108 6.98 -6.07 6.44
CA ARG A 108 7.96 -6.99 5.86
C ARG A 108 8.43 -6.60 4.46
N VAL A 109 7.66 -5.80 3.72
CA VAL A 109 7.97 -5.43 2.34
C VAL A 109 9.34 -4.75 2.19
N PRO A 110 9.72 -3.70 2.96
CA PRO A 110 11.02 -3.06 2.81
C PRO A 110 12.22 -3.99 3.03
N PRO A 111 12.32 -4.76 4.13
CA PRO A 111 13.46 -5.65 4.35
C PRO A 111 13.51 -6.82 3.34
N GLU A 112 12.37 -7.27 2.82
CA GLU A 112 12.36 -8.27 1.77
C GLU A 112 12.82 -7.71 0.42
N LEU A 113 12.49 -6.47 0.10
CA LEU A 113 12.96 -5.79 -1.11
C LEU A 113 14.48 -5.57 -1.06
N THR A 114 15.03 -5.07 0.06
CA THR A 114 16.48 -4.88 0.20
C THR A 114 17.23 -6.20 0.05
N ARG A 115 16.74 -7.27 0.68
CA ARG A 115 17.36 -8.60 0.58
C ARG A 115 17.30 -9.16 -0.84
N ALA A 116 16.15 -9.00 -1.53
CA ALA A 116 15.94 -9.58 -2.85
C ALA A 116 16.76 -8.91 -3.95
N CYS A 117 16.85 -7.57 -3.91
CA CYS A 117 17.45 -6.76 -4.97
C CYS A 117 18.81 -6.16 -4.57
N GLY A 118 19.26 -6.37 -3.33
CA GLY A 118 20.55 -5.86 -2.85
C GLY A 118 20.59 -4.34 -2.66
N PHE A 119 19.42 -3.70 -2.46
CA PHE A 119 19.38 -2.29 -2.08
C PHE A 119 19.95 -2.08 -0.67
N ALA A 120 20.55 -0.92 -0.44
CA ALA A 120 21.00 -0.54 0.89
C ALA A 120 19.82 -0.22 1.80
N ARG A 121 18.84 0.48 1.26
CA ARG A 121 17.62 0.89 1.98
C ARG A 121 16.40 0.74 1.09
N ALA A 122 15.28 0.47 1.73
CA ALA A 122 13.97 0.53 1.10
C ALA A 122 12.93 1.11 2.07
N MET A 123 11.96 1.80 1.52
CA MET A 123 10.87 2.41 2.26
C MET A 123 9.55 2.14 1.55
N ILE A 124 8.51 1.92 2.35
CA ILE A 124 7.13 1.87 1.88
C ILE A 124 6.37 3.09 2.42
N SER A 125 5.44 3.59 1.64
CA SER A 125 4.61 4.72 2.01
C SER A 125 3.19 4.55 1.51
N ARG A 126 2.24 5.21 2.14
CA ARG A 126 0.84 5.28 1.69
C ARG A 126 0.55 6.62 1.05
N VAL A 127 -0.40 6.63 0.12
CA VAL A 127 -0.98 7.83 -0.49
C VAL A 127 -2.42 7.94 -0.02
N HIS A 128 -2.74 9.07 0.60
CA HIS A 128 -4.09 9.36 1.05
C HIS A 128 -4.48 10.77 0.61
N HIS A 129 -5.48 10.89 -0.27
CA HIS A 129 -5.81 12.13 -0.95
C HIS A 129 -4.60 12.71 -1.73
N SER A 130 -4.12 13.90 -1.36
CA SER A 130 -2.95 14.55 -1.95
C SER A 130 -1.76 14.54 -0.98
N GLU A 131 -1.70 13.55 -0.11
CA GLU A 131 -0.67 13.41 0.90
C GLU A 131 0.08 12.10 0.72
N TRP A 132 1.37 12.18 0.93
CA TRP A 132 2.29 11.07 0.93
C TRP A 132 2.79 10.84 2.35
N ILE A 133 2.56 9.65 2.88
CA ILE A 133 2.78 9.31 4.27
C ILE A 133 3.73 8.11 4.34
N PRO A 134 5.02 8.33 4.62
CA PRO A 134 5.97 7.25 4.87
C PRO A 134 5.53 6.38 6.06
N ILE A 135 5.63 5.06 5.89
CA ILE A 135 5.40 4.08 6.96
C ILE A 135 6.77 3.80 7.58
N LEU A 136 7.00 4.36 8.75
CA LEU A 136 8.28 4.26 9.44
C LEU A 136 8.31 3.00 10.32
N PRO A 137 9.41 2.22 10.32
CA PRO A 137 9.59 1.14 11.28
C PRO A 137 9.63 1.69 12.72
N PRO A 138 9.51 0.83 13.75
CA PRO A 138 9.61 1.27 15.15
C PRO A 138 10.89 2.07 15.42
N PRO A 139 10.87 3.00 16.41
CA PRO A 139 12.05 3.75 16.82
C PRO A 139 13.22 2.83 17.23
N GLY A 140 14.45 3.23 16.88
CA GLY A 140 15.67 2.50 17.23
C GLY A 140 16.01 1.31 16.32
N VAL A 141 15.22 1.05 15.26
CA VAL A 141 15.50 -0.01 14.29
C VAL A 141 16.49 0.45 13.22
N ASP A 142 16.35 1.69 12.77
CA ASP A 142 17.20 2.27 11.73
C ASP A 142 17.51 3.75 12.03
N PRO A 143 18.81 4.13 12.16
CA PRO A 143 19.21 5.50 12.46
C PRO A 143 18.73 6.55 11.47
N ASP A 144 18.67 6.22 10.17
CA ASP A 144 18.21 7.14 9.14
C ASP A 144 16.71 7.39 9.26
N THR A 145 15.93 6.37 9.56
CA THR A 145 14.50 6.48 9.86
C THR A 145 14.25 7.28 11.13
N ASP A 146 15.09 7.10 12.15
CA ASP A 146 15.02 7.89 13.39
C ASP A 146 15.36 9.38 13.15
N ALA A 147 16.29 9.66 12.23
CA ALA A 147 16.58 11.04 11.81
C ALA A 147 15.38 11.66 11.07
N PHE A 148 14.73 10.89 10.18
CA PHE A 148 13.52 11.32 9.48
C PHE A 148 12.37 11.58 10.46
N ARG A 149 12.17 10.70 11.44
CA ARG A 149 11.16 10.85 12.50
C ARG A 149 11.42 12.08 13.36
N ARG A 150 12.66 12.37 13.72
CA ARG A 150 13.01 13.60 14.46
C ARG A 150 12.70 14.87 13.68
N ALA A 151 12.86 14.83 12.36
CA ALA A 151 12.61 15.99 11.50
C ALA A 151 11.12 16.23 11.20
N PHE A 152 10.33 15.18 11.06
CA PHE A 152 8.95 15.24 10.53
C PHE A 152 7.89 14.63 11.45
N GLY A 153 8.27 14.08 12.62
CA GLY A 153 7.36 13.41 13.56
C GLY A 153 7.17 11.92 13.29
N ASP A 154 6.38 11.28 14.14
CA ASP A 154 6.14 9.82 14.08
C ASP A 154 5.29 9.40 12.87
N GLU A 155 4.38 10.26 12.44
CA GLU A 155 3.56 10.07 11.24
C GLU A 155 3.78 11.25 10.27
N PRO A 156 4.91 11.27 9.55
CA PRO A 156 5.23 12.36 8.64
C PRO A 156 4.23 12.40 7.49
N THR A 157 3.64 13.57 7.27
CA THR A 157 2.72 13.79 6.16
C THR A 157 3.34 14.81 5.19
N LEU A 158 3.62 14.37 3.99
CA LEU A 158 4.28 15.15 2.95
C LEU A 158 3.27 15.49 1.84
N PRO A 159 3.06 16.76 1.50
CA PRO A 159 2.12 17.12 0.45
C PRO A 159 2.63 16.68 -0.93
N LEU A 160 1.80 15.97 -1.69
CA LEU A 160 2.06 15.61 -3.08
C LEU A 160 1.84 16.83 -3.99
N ARG A 161 2.84 17.70 -4.07
CA ARG A 161 2.81 18.86 -4.96
C ARG A 161 2.89 18.42 -6.42
N HIS A 162 2.22 19.15 -7.30
CA HIS A 162 2.11 18.82 -8.73
C HIS A 162 3.46 18.59 -9.44
N MET A 163 4.52 19.26 -9.01
CA MET A 163 5.85 19.19 -9.61
C MET A 163 6.68 17.99 -9.14
N LEU A 164 6.26 17.27 -8.09
CA LEU A 164 7.03 16.17 -7.55
C LEU A 164 6.95 14.92 -8.44
N LEU A 165 8.04 14.16 -8.46
CA LEU A 165 8.12 12.87 -9.18
C LEU A 165 7.09 11.87 -8.65
N GLU A 166 6.82 11.86 -7.35
CA GLU A 166 5.79 11.02 -6.73
C GLU A 166 4.37 11.39 -7.22
N ALA A 167 4.11 12.67 -7.46
CA ALA A 167 2.85 13.11 -8.08
C ALA A 167 2.76 12.64 -9.55
N GLU A 168 3.89 12.55 -10.25
CA GLU A 168 3.96 11.99 -11.59
C GLU A 168 3.72 10.46 -11.58
N MET A 169 4.26 9.74 -10.58
CA MET A 169 3.97 8.32 -10.36
C MET A 169 2.46 8.07 -10.18
N VAL A 170 1.76 8.93 -9.44
CA VAL A 170 0.29 8.82 -9.29
C VAL A 170 -0.43 9.03 -10.62
N ARG A 171 -0.05 10.07 -11.37
CA ARG A 171 -0.73 10.43 -12.63
C ARG A 171 -0.47 9.45 -13.75
N ARG A 172 0.80 9.05 -13.94
CA ARG A 172 1.22 8.21 -15.04
C ARG A 172 1.25 6.73 -14.72
N ARG A 173 1.22 6.38 -13.44
CA ARG A 173 1.28 4.98 -12.95
C ARG A 173 2.54 4.27 -13.43
N ILE A 174 3.66 4.95 -13.38
CA ILE A 174 4.99 4.43 -13.79
C ILE A 174 5.96 4.53 -12.63
N GLY A 175 6.99 3.68 -12.64
CA GLY A 175 8.14 3.83 -11.77
C GLY A 175 9.04 4.98 -12.21
N ILE A 176 9.87 5.45 -11.30
CA ILE A 176 10.85 6.53 -11.52
C ILE A 176 12.26 6.06 -11.18
N LEU A 177 13.25 6.57 -11.92
CA LEU A 177 14.66 6.47 -11.60
C LEU A 177 15.21 7.88 -11.49
N VAL A 178 15.81 8.15 -10.34
CA VAL A 178 16.48 9.41 -10.05
C VAL A 178 17.96 9.15 -9.96
N ALA A 179 18.73 9.65 -10.93
CA ALA A 179 20.18 9.48 -10.98
C ALA A 179 20.93 10.42 -10.03
N ASP A 180 20.45 11.65 -9.90
CA ASP A 180 21.00 12.66 -8.98
C ASP A 180 19.84 13.48 -8.36
N ALA A 181 19.50 13.14 -7.13
CA ALA A 181 18.39 13.75 -6.42
C ALA A 181 18.68 15.20 -5.97
N ALA A 182 19.96 15.54 -5.82
CA ALA A 182 20.34 16.89 -5.37
C ALA A 182 20.18 17.92 -6.49
N SER A 183 20.30 17.51 -7.74
CA SER A 183 20.15 18.39 -8.92
C SER A 183 18.74 18.41 -9.51
N ASP A 184 17.86 17.46 -9.15
CA ASP A 184 16.50 17.39 -9.68
C ASP A 184 15.50 18.13 -8.76
N PRO A 185 14.99 19.30 -9.18
CA PRO A 185 14.05 20.11 -8.38
C PRO A 185 12.69 19.43 -8.18
N ARG A 186 12.42 18.32 -8.86
CA ARG A 186 11.21 17.52 -8.69
C ARG A 186 11.31 16.50 -7.54
N CYS A 187 12.49 16.34 -6.96
CA CYS A 187 12.67 15.52 -5.77
C CYS A 187 12.16 16.23 -4.54
N HIS A 188 11.54 15.48 -3.62
CA HIS A 188 11.09 16.04 -2.36
C HIS A 188 12.29 16.36 -1.47
N GLU A 189 12.35 17.60 -0.93
CA GLU A 189 13.46 18.10 -0.12
C GLU A 189 13.80 17.17 1.06
N ALA A 190 12.79 16.57 1.70
CA ALA A 190 12.98 15.62 2.79
C ALA A 190 13.82 14.40 2.39
N PHE A 191 13.70 13.92 1.15
CA PHE A 191 14.50 12.82 0.63
C PHE A 191 15.94 13.20 0.40
N VAL A 192 16.17 14.39 -0.11
CA VAL A 192 17.50 14.90 -0.41
C VAL A 192 18.24 15.25 0.86
N THR A 193 17.61 16.02 1.76
CA THR A 193 18.28 16.62 2.93
C THR A 193 18.32 15.68 4.13
N VAL A 194 17.21 15.07 4.50
CA VAL A 194 17.10 14.26 5.74
C VAL A 194 17.45 12.80 5.46
N ALA A 195 16.85 12.18 4.43
CA ALA A 195 17.21 10.81 4.08
C ALA A 195 18.57 10.71 3.38
N GLY A 196 19.14 11.82 2.91
CA GLY A 196 20.43 11.85 2.22
C GLY A 196 20.48 10.97 0.98
N ALA A 197 19.35 10.85 0.27
CA ALA A 197 19.27 10.09 -0.96
C ALA A 197 19.99 10.83 -2.08
N ARG A 198 20.97 10.20 -2.70
CA ARG A 198 21.69 10.73 -3.87
C ARG A 198 21.08 10.25 -5.18
N SER A 199 20.84 8.96 -5.26
CA SER A 199 20.14 8.32 -6.37
C SER A 199 19.17 7.30 -5.80
N TYR A 200 17.96 7.20 -6.38
CA TYR A 200 16.95 6.26 -5.90
C TYR A 200 16.01 5.81 -7.03
N VAL A 201 15.34 4.70 -6.81
CA VAL A 201 14.24 4.23 -7.64
C VAL A 201 12.95 4.24 -6.82
N GLY A 202 11.83 4.50 -7.51
CA GLY A 202 10.50 4.47 -6.92
C GLY A 202 9.52 3.71 -7.80
N ALA A 203 8.60 2.97 -7.17
CA ALA A 203 7.52 2.27 -7.87
C ALA A 203 6.19 2.46 -7.16
N PRO A 204 5.07 2.70 -7.90
CA PRO A 204 3.76 2.81 -7.30
C PRO A 204 3.20 1.44 -6.90
N LEU A 205 2.57 1.37 -5.74
CA LEU A 205 1.76 0.23 -5.31
C LEU A 205 0.33 0.42 -5.82
N MET A 206 -0.11 -0.48 -6.70
CA MET A 206 -1.37 -0.31 -7.44
C MET A 206 -2.28 -1.55 -7.37
N PRO A 207 -2.84 -1.90 -6.20
CA PRO A 207 -3.90 -2.90 -6.18
C PRO A 207 -5.09 -2.40 -6.99
N SER A 208 -5.70 -3.29 -7.79
CA SER A 208 -6.84 -2.96 -8.67
C SER A 208 -6.62 -1.70 -9.54
N GLY A 209 -5.36 -1.38 -9.89
CA GLY A 209 -5.01 -0.26 -10.77
C GLY A 209 -5.09 1.14 -10.13
N ARG A 210 -5.35 1.25 -8.83
CA ARG A 210 -5.31 2.51 -8.09
C ARG A 210 -4.01 2.62 -7.30
N VAL A 211 -3.32 3.75 -7.40
CA VAL A 211 -2.14 4.02 -6.57
C VAL A 211 -2.57 4.26 -5.13
N ILE A 212 -2.10 3.41 -4.22
CA ILE A 212 -2.35 3.51 -2.78
C ILE A 212 -1.11 3.88 -1.98
N GLY A 213 0.06 3.81 -2.59
CA GLY A 213 1.34 4.05 -1.95
C GLY A 213 2.49 3.91 -2.92
N PHE A 214 3.70 4.00 -2.38
CA PHE A 214 4.94 3.86 -3.13
C PHE A 214 5.92 2.94 -2.40
N LEU A 215 6.78 2.29 -3.18
CA LEU A 215 8.05 1.72 -2.73
C LEU A 215 9.17 2.62 -3.24
N HIS A 216 10.10 2.99 -2.37
CA HIS A 216 11.35 3.64 -2.73
C HIS A 216 12.52 2.79 -2.26
N ALA A 217 13.61 2.80 -3.01
CA ALA A 217 14.82 2.10 -2.64
C ALA A 217 16.05 2.83 -3.18
N ASP A 218 17.15 2.75 -2.44
CA ASP A 218 18.43 3.33 -2.82
C ASP A 218 19.61 2.40 -2.50
N ARG A 219 20.78 2.83 -2.96
CA ARG A 219 22.07 2.14 -2.78
C ARG A 219 23.06 2.97 -1.97
N ARG A 220 22.56 3.75 -0.98
CA ARG A 220 23.41 4.60 -0.15
C ARG A 220 24.53 3.80 0.51
N GLY A 221 25.77 4.30 0.38
CA GLY A 221 26.96 3.64 0.90
C GLY A 221 27.48 2.47 0.06
N GLN A 222 26.89 2.20 -1.11
CA GLN A 222 27.41 1.28 -2.11
C GLN A 222 28.19 2.05 -3.19
N ASP A 223 29.10 1.37 -3.89
CA ASP A 223 30.03 1.99 -4.84
C ASP A 223 29.37 2.39 -6.17
N HIS A 224 28.12 1.99 -6.41
CA HIS A 224 27.43 2.25 -7.66
C HIS A 224 26.03 2.85 -7.45
N PRO A 225 25.58 3.75 -8.32
CA PRO A 225 24.23 4.31 -8.26
C PRO A 225 23.19 3.27 -8.64
N VAL A 226 21.91 3.63 -8.47
CA VAL A 226 20.78 2.83 -8.98
C VAL A 226 20.77 2.79 -10.50
N THR A 227 20.30 1.68 -11.07
CA THR A 227 20.29 1.38 -12.50
C THR A 227 18.86 1.21 -13.03
N GLN A 228 18.73 1.09 -14.36
CA GLN A 228 17.46 0.76 -15.00
C GLN A 228 16.95 -0.63 -14.57
N ASP A 229 17.85 -1.59 -14.34
CA ASP A 229 17.48 -2.92 -13.86
C ASP A 229 16.95 -2.86 -12.43
N ASP A 230 17.45 -1.94 -11.60
CA ASP A 230 16.89 -1.68 -10.28
C ASP A 230 15.45 -1.12 -10.36
N LEU A 231 15.20 -0.22 -11.30
CA LEU A 231 13.86 0.27 -11.56
C LEU A 231 12.92 -0.85 -12.04
N ASP A 232 13.38 -1.68 -12.97
CA ASP A 232 12.57 -2.81 -13.48
C ASP A 232 12.25 -3.81 -12.35
N ASN A 233 13.23 -4.08 -11.48
CA ASN A 233 13.08 -4.99 -10.34
C ASN A 233 12.13 -4.44 -9.28
N ILE A 234 12.23 -3.16 -8.90
CA ILE A 234 11.31 -2.58 -7.91
C ILE A 234 9.89 -2.48 -8.46
N VAL A 235 9.71 -2.17 -9.75
CA VAL A 235 8.39 -2.16 -10.40
C VAL A 235 7.77 -3.55 -10.39
N LEU A 236 8.53 -4.58 -10.78
CA LEU A 236 8.08 -5.97 -10.75
C LEU A 236 7.67 -6.38 -9.32
N PHE A 237 8.50 -6.05 -8.34
CA PHE A 237 8.23 -6.35 -6.93
C PHE A 237 6.97 -5.64 -6.44
N ALA A 238 6.82 -4.33 -6.73
CA ALA A 238 5.66 -3.53 -6.33
C ALA A 238 4.35 -4.03 -6.93
N GLU A 239 4.34 -4.47 -8.19
CA GLU A 239 3.18 -5.07 -8.83
C GLU A 239 2.69 -6.31 -8.07
N HIS A 240 3.61 -7.19 -7.69
CA HIS A 240 3.25 -8.41 -6.94
C HIS A 240 2.87 -8.12 -5.49
N VAL A 241 3.54 -7.18 -4.83
CA VAL A 241 3.16 -6.72 -3.48
C VAL A 241 1.76 -6.12 -3.49
N GLY A 242 1.40 -5.33 -4.52
CA GLY A 242 0.04 -4.81 -4.68
C GLY A 242 -1.01 -5.92 -4.70
N LEU A 243 -0.77 -7.00 -5.44
CA LEU A 243 -1.67 -8.17 -5.48
C LEU A 243 -1.75 -8.91 -4.14
N LEU A 244 -0.62 -9.06 -3.45
CA LEU A 244 -0.59 -9.70 -2.12
C LEU A 244 -1.33 -8.86 -1.08
N TYR A 245 -1.18 -7.54 -1.13
CA TYR A 245 -1.89 -6.61 -0.26
C TYR A 245 -3.40 -6.65 -0.48
N GLU A 246 -3.83 -6.59 -1.73
CA GLU A 246 -5.25 -6.72 -2.09
C GLU A 246 -5.85 -8.02 -1.55
N ARG A 247 -5.16 -9.14 -1.75
CA ARG A 247 -5.57 -10.44 -1.21
C ARG A 247 -5.67 -10.43 0.32
N ALA A 248 -4.69 -9.84 1.02
CA ALA A 248 -4.69 -9.77 2.48
C ALA A 248 -5.87 -8.94 3.00
N VAL A 249 -6.12 -7.76 2.43
CA VAL A 249 -7.25 -6.90 2.78
C VAL A 249 -8.59 -7.61 2.54
N PHE A 250 -8.76 -8.29 1.41
CA PHE A 250 -9.99 -9.06 1.15
C PHE A 250 -10.18 -10.21 2.14
N ALA A 251 -9.10 -10.90 2.52
CA ALA A 251 -9.18 -11.96 3.50
C ALA A 251 -9.60 -11.43 4.88
N GLU A 252 -9.04 -10.31 5.32
CA GLU A 252 -9.39 -9.64 6.57
C GLU A 252 -10.86 -9.18 6.56
N GLU A 253 -11.31 -8.53 5.50
CA GLU A 253 -12.71 -8.09 5.36
C GLU A 253 -13.68 -9.27 5.39
N LEU A 254 -13.33 -10.38 4.72
CA LEU A 254 -14.14 -11.59 4.74
C LEU A 254 -14.22 -12.20 6.15
N GLN A 255 -13.12 -12.22 6.89
CA GLN A 255 -13.09 -12.68 8.29
C GLN A 255 -13.96 -11.79 9.17
N HIS A 256 -13.87 -10.47 9.04
CA HIS A 256 -14.72 -9.53 9.77
C HIS A 256 -16.20 -9.73 9.47
N ARG A 257 -16.57 -9.92 8.20
CA ARG A 257 -17.96 -10.21 7.82
C ARG A 257 -18.46 -11.52 8.41
N ARG A 258 -17.64 -12.59 8.34
CA ARG A 258 -17.97 -13.88 8.95
C ARG A 258 -18.20 -13.78 10.45
N ALA A 259 -17.32 -13.08 11.17
CA ALA A 259 -17.46 -12.86 12.61
C ALA A 259 -18.75 -12.10 12.97
N ARG A 260 -19.10 -11.08 12.17
CA ARG A 260 -20.37 -10.34 12.35
C ARG A 260 -21.60 -11.23 12.13
N VAL A 261 -21.59 -12.06 11.08
CA VAL A 261 -22.69 -13.01 10.83
C VAL A 261 -22.83 -14.01 11.96
N GLN A 262 -21.71 -14.59 12.42
CA GLN A 262 -21.72 -15.51 13.56
C GLN A 262 -22.24 -14.86 14.84
N ALA A 263 -21.81 -13.63 15.14
CA ALA A 263 -22.30 -12.89 16.29
C ALA A 263 -23.82 -12.63 16.19
N ALA A 264 -24.32 -12.28 15.01
CA ALA A 264 -25.75 -12.09 14.78
C ALA A 264 -26.55 -13.39 14.93
N GLN A 265 -26.03 -14.53 14.46
CA GLN A 265 -26.66 -15.84 14.63
C GLN A 265 -26.73 -16.25 16.09
N LEU A 266 -25.65 -16.03 16.87
CA LEU A 266 -25.63 -16.31 18.30
C LEU A 266 -26.61 -15.41 19.08
N ALA A 267 -26.74 -14.15 18.70
CA ALA A 267 -27.72 -13.24 19.31
C ALA A 267 -29.15 -13.73 19.04
N LEU A 268 -29.45 -14.08 17.78
CA LEU A 268 -30.77 -14.60 17.41
C LEU A 268 -31.10 -15.91 18.15
N ALA A 269 -30.12 -16.83 18.28
CA ALA A 269 -30.33 -18.07 19.02
C ALA A 269 -30.68 -17.79 20.50
N ARG A 270 -29.98 -16.86 21.15
CA ARG A 270 -30.27 -16.45 22.52
C ARG A 270 -31.68 -15.82 22.67
N ASP A 271 -32.07 -14.99 21.69
CA ASP A 271 -33.42 -14.37 21.71
C ASP A 271 -34.51 -15.44 21.52
N LEU A 272 -34.32 -16.46 20.68
CA LEU A 272 -35.23 -17.57 20.49
C LEU A 272 -35.31 -18.44 21.75
N ASP A 273 -34.18 -18.73 22.41
CA ASP A 273 -34.15 -19.46 23.67
C ASP A 273 -34.91 -18.69 24.79
N ALA A 274 -34.73 -17.36 24.83
CA ALA A 274 -35.43 -16.50 25.78
C ALA A 274 -36.96 -16.52 25.55
N VAL A 275 -37.42 -16.48 24.29
CA VAL A 275 -38.84 -16.61 23.94
C VAL A 275 -39.40 -17.98 24.32
N SER A 276 -38.66 -19.05 23.94
CA SER A 276 -39.08 -20.43 24.29
C SER A 276 -39.17 -20.65 25.79
N ASN A 277 -38.23 -20.13 26.57
CA ASN A 277 -38.28 -20.21 28.03
C ASN A 277 -39.41 -19.34 28.67
N ALA A 278 -39.78 -18.26 28.02
CA ALA A 278 -40.88 -17.41 28.46
C ALA A 278 -42.27 -18.10 28.27
N GLU A 279 -42.42 -18.83 27.14
CA GLU A 279 -43.65 -19.60 26.88
C GLU A 279 -43.83 -20.81 27.80
N LEU A 280 -42.73 -21.41 28.29
CA LEU A 280 -42.75 -22.55 29.23
C LEU A 280 -43.09 -22.17 30.68
N ARG A 281 -43.11 -20.88 31.03
CA ARG A 281 -43.61 -20.45 32.32
C ARG A 281 -45.16 -20.40 32.26
N LEU A 282 -45.78 -21.50 32.63
CA LEU A 282 -47.20 -21.53 32.97
C LEU A 282 -47.44 -20.48 34.07
N GLN A 283 -48.06 -19.39 33.69
CA GLN A 283 -48.62 -18.46 34.68
C GLN A 283 -49.76 -19.18 35.38
N LEU A 284 -49.54 -19.74 36.56
CA LEU A 284 -50.63 -20.05 37.46
C LEU A 284 -51.36 -18.75 37.78
N PRO A 285 -52.69 -18.74 37.67
CA PRO A 285 -53.45 -17.57 38.13
C PRO A 285 -53.17 -17.34 39.62
N PRO A 286 -53.03 -16.09 40.08
CA PRO A 286 -52.80 -15.79 41.47
C PRO A 286 -53.96 -16.33 42.32
N THR A 287 -53.65 -17.18 43.29
CA THR A 287 -54.62 -17.54 44.36
C THR A 287 -54.91 -16.27 45.13
N PRO A 288 -56.18 -15.98 45.38
CA PRO A 288 -56.56 -14.81 46.16
C PRO A 288 -56.48 -15.14 47.65
N GLU A 289 -55.31 -14.97 48.24
CA GLU A 289 -55.12 -14.88 49.70
C GLU A 289 -53.67 -14.52 49.96
N ASP A 290 -53.51 -13.31 50.40
CA ASP A 290 -52.49 -12.67 51.23
C ASP A 290 -52.02 -11.34 50.66
N ASP A 291 -52.73 -10.30 51.03
CA ASP A 291 -52.14 -8.96 51.17
C ASP A 291 -51.59 -8.89 52.61
N PRO A 292 -50.32 -8.54 52.81
CA PRO A 292 -50.03 -7.15 53.04
C PRO A 292 -48.69 -6.68 52.46
N ASP A 293 -48.65 -5.41 52.02
CA ASP A 293 -47.52 -4.51 51.98
C ASP A 293 -46.18 -5.12 51.56
N ASP A 294 -45.83 -5.11 50.27
CA ASP A 294 -44.50 -4.68 49.92
C ASP A 294 -44.39 -4.17 48.47
N ASP A 295 -43.79 -3.04 48.41
CA ASP A 295 -43.46 -2.13 47.33
C ASP A 295 -42.61 -2.83 46.24
N HIS A 296 -43.24 -3.51 45.27
CA HIS A 296 -42.57 -3.93 44.03
C HIS A 296 -43.24 -3.28 42.82
N ARG A 297 -42.69 -2.14 42.48
CA ARG A 297 -42.96 -1.34 41.29
C ARG A 297 -42.97 -2.20 40.06
N ASP A 298 -44.15 -2.48 39.60
CA ASP A 298 -44.49 -2.94 38.26
C ASP A 298 -43.75 -2.07 37.21
N SER A 299 -42.83 -2.68 36.46
CA SER A 299 -42.04 -2.00 35.42
C SER A 299 -42.78 -1.91 34.11
N THR A 300 -44.10 -1.63 34.16
CA THR A 300 -44.81 -1.18 32.97
C THR A 300 -44.51 0.31 32.82
N PRO A 301 -43.80 0.75 31.78
CA PRO A 301 -43.49 2.16 31.61
C PRO A 301 -44.79 2.96 31.39
N PRO A 302 -44.97 4.07 32.10
CA PRO A 302 -46.16 4.90 31.93
C PRO A 302 -46.30 5.39 30.49
N PRO A 303 -47.55 5.54 29.98
CA PRO A 303 -47.80 6.06 28.65
C PRO A 303 -47.40 7.55 28.60
N GLY A 304 -46.20 7.84 28.13
CA GLY A 304 -45.67 9.20 28.10
C GLY A 304 -44.20 9.32 27.78
N ARG A 305 -43.43 8.21 27.71
CA ARG A 305 -41.98 8.28 27.43
C ARG A 305 -41.62 8.84 26.05
N ILE A 306 -42.52 8.81 25.07
CA ILE A 306 -42.32 9.47 23.77
C ILE A 306 -42.38 11.01 23.94
N ALA A 307 -43.13 11.54 24.88
CA ALA A 307 -43.17 12.97 25.17
C ALA A 307 -41.84 13.50 25.75
N LEU A 308 -40.98 12.62 26.27
CA LEU A 308 -39.65 12.96 26.79
C LEU A 308 -38.58 13.04 25.71
N LEU A 309 -38.86 12.61 24.45
CA LEU A 309 -37.92 12.72 23.34
C LEU A 309 -37.96 14.13 22.76
N SER A 310 -36.80 14.72 22.57
CA SER A 310 -36.66 15.96 21.79
C SER A 310 -37.09 15.73 20.33
N THR A 311 -37.37 16.79 19.61
CA THR A 311 -37.69 16.72 18.17
C THR A 311 -36.64 15.94 17.40
N ARG A 312 -35.36 16.21 17.69
CA ARG A 312 -34.25 15.55 17.04
C ARG A 312 -34.10 14.06 17.39
N GLU A 313 -34.39 13.70 18.63
CA GLU A 313 -34.40 12.30 19.07
C GLU A 313 -35.58 11.52 18.46
N ARG A 314 -36.69 12.17 18.16
CA ARG A 314 -37.83 11.57 17.44
C ARG A 314 -37.48 11.31 15.97
N GLU A 315 -36.88 12.27 15.29
CA GLU A 315 -36.43 12.11 13.91
C GLU A 315 -35.45 10.92 13.81
N VAL A 316 -34.49 10.82 14.73
CA VAL A 316 -33.55 9.70 14.80
C VAL A 316 -34.30 8.38 15.06
N LEU A 317 -35.30 8.36 15.92
CA LEU A 317 -36.09 7.16 16.22
C LEU A 317 -36.95 6.73 15.03
N ASP A 318 -37.55 7.66 14.30
CA ASP A 318 -38.31 7.35 13.07
C ASP A 318 -37.40 6.68 12.00
N LEU A 319 -36.18 7.17 11.82
CA LEU A 319 -35.21 6.56 10.91
C LEU A 319 -34.68 5.21 11.44
N ILE A 320 -34.60 5.03 12.77
CA ILE A 320 -34.32 3.73 13.37
C ILE A 320 -35.42 2.72 13.01
N VAL A 321 -36.67 3.12 13.08
CA VAL A 321 -37.84 2.27 12.74
C VAL A 321 -37.87 1.97 11.25
N ALA A 322 -37.44 2.90 10.39
CA ALA A 322 -37.28 2.70 8.98
C ALA A 322 -36.12 1.76 8.61
N GLY A 323 -35.28 1.36 9.59
CA GLY A 323 -34.16 0.42 9.37
C GLY A 323 -32.86 1.09 8.96
N GLU A 324 -32.76 2.41 8.97
CA GLU A 324 -31.58 3.16 8.52
C GLU A 324 -30.38 2.90 9.43
N THR A 325 -29.17 2.82 8.85
CA THR A 325 -27.90 2.73 9.59
C THR A 325 -27.51 4.08 10.21
N ASN A 326 -26.56 4.11 11.16
CA ASN A 326 -26.06 5.38 11.68
C ASN A 326 -25.48 6.30 10.60
N SER A 327 -24.83 5.73 9.60
CA SER A 327 -24.34 6.47 8.43
C SER A 327 -25.48 6.96 7.53
N GLY A 328 -26.56 6.17 7.39
CA GLY A 328 -27.79 6.56 6.70
C GLY A 328 -28.47 7.73 7.40
N ILE A 329 -28.68 7.62 8.72
CA ILE A 329 -29.23 8.68 9.57
C ILE A 329 -28.39 9.95 9.52
N ALA A 330 -27.06 9.80 9.55
CA ALA A 330 -26.12 10.92 9.48
C ALA A 330 -26.27 11.71 8.17
N ARG A 331 -26.44 10.99 7.06
CA ARG A 331 -26.66 11.58 5.73
C ARG A 331 -28.01 12.26 5.62
N GLU A 332 -29.06 11.58 6.06
CA GLU A 332 -30.45 12.09 6.02
C GLU A 332 -30.63 13.35 6.87
N LEU A 333 -30.04 13.37 8.04
CA LEU A 333 -30.19 14.47 9.00
C LEU A 333 -29.04 15.51 8.91
N VAL A 334 -28.12 15.35 7.97
CA VAL A 334 -26.92 16.22 7.78
C VAL A 334 -26.12 16.39 9.08
N LEU A 335 -25.81 15.27 9.73
CA LEU A 335 -25.05 15.20 10.99
C LEU A 335 -23.78 14.37 10.82
N GLY A 336 -22.83 14.54 11.76
CA GLY A 336 -21.71 13.61 11.90
C GLY A 336 -22.17 12.27 12.49
N GLU A 337 -21.59 11.14 12.06
CA GLU A 337 -21.92 9.81 12.59
C GLU A 337 -21.76 9.69 14.10
N GLN A 338 -20.77 10.37 14.67
CA GLN A 338 -20.55 10.39 16.12
C GLN A 338 -21.68 11.10 16.86
N THR A 339 -22.24 12.15 16.27
CA THR A 339 -23.41 12.85 16.79
C THR A 339 -24.65 11.94 16.76
N VAL A 340 -24.82 11.20 15.66
CA VAL A 340 -25.91 10.21 15.55
C VAL A 340 -25.79 9.11 16.60
N LYS A 341 -24.58 8.56 16.82
CA LYS A 341 -24.35 7.57 17.89
C LYS A 341 -24.77 8.10 19.26
N THR A 342 -24.49 9.37 19.55
CA THR A 342 -24.91 10.01 20.80
C THR A 342 -26.45 10.14 20.92
N HIS A 343 -27.12 10.53 19.82
CA HIS A 343 -28.58 10.60 19.80
C HIS A 343 -29.23 9.22 19.97
N VAL A 344 -28.70 8.19 19.26
CA VAL A 344 -29.18 6.80 19.40
C VAL A 344 -29.06 6.34 20.86
N ALA A 345 -27.90 6.54 21.51
CA ALA A 345 -27.70 6.17 22.91
C ALA A 345 -28.71 6.87 23.85
N ARG A 346 -29.01 8.14 23.60
CA ARG A 346 -30.01 8.89 24.37
C ARG A 346 -31.43 8.37 24.15
N VAL A 347 -31.80 8.05 22.91
CA VAL A 347 -33.11 7.46 22.57
C VAL A 347 -33.28 6.12 23.27
N LEU A 348 -32.28 5.21 23.19
CA LEU A 348 -32.32 3.92 23.87
C LEU A 348 -32.55 4.08 25.38
N ARG A 349 -31.78 4.96 26.02
CA ARG A 349 -31.87 5.21 27.44
C ARG A 349 -33.26 5.77 27.83
N LYS A 350 -33.83 6.75 27.09
CA LYS A 350 -35.12 7.35 27.38
C LYS A 350 -36.28 6.39 27.17
N LEU A 351 -36.16 5.48 26.18
CA LEU A 351 -37.16 4.43 25.95
C LEU A 351 -36.97 3.22 26.88
N GLY A 352 -35.85 3.17 27.63
CA GLY A 352 -35.49 2.01 28.45
C GLY A 352 -35.15 0.77 27.62
N ALA A 353 -34.76 0.96 26.36
CA ALA A 353 -34.41 -0.12 25.43
C ALA A 353 -32.92 -0.46 25.52
N THR A 354 -32.60 -1.75 25.51
CA THR A 354 -31.21 -2.26 25.52
C THR A 354 -30.65 -2.41 24.13
N SER A 355 -31.51 -2.46 23.11
CA SER A 355 -31.13 -2.59 21.72
C SER A 355 -31.95 -1.69 20.80
N ARG A 356 -31.39 -1.44 19.60
CA ARG A 356 -32.04 -0.67 18.53
C ARG A 356 -33.35 -1.33 18.07
N ALA A 357 -33.35 -2.66 17.94
CA ALA A 357 -34.55 -3.42 17.59
C ALA A 357 -35.64 -3.32 18.66
N GLU A 358 -35.24 -3.36 19.92
CA GLU A 358 -36.16 -3.18 21.06
C GLU A 358 -36.75 -1.77 21.08
N ALA A 359 -35.97 -0.74 20.81
CA ALA A 359 -36.46 0.63 20.71
C ALA A 359 -37.52 0.79 19.60
N ALA A 360 -37.23 0.22 18.42
CA ALA A 360 -38.17 0.20 17.30
C ALA A 360 -39.48 -0.54 17.65
N ALA A 361 -39.37 -1.73 18.24
CA ALA A 361 -40.53 -2.52 18.65
C ALA A 361 -41.38 -1.83 19.72
N ARG A 362 -40.74 -1.17 20.70
CA ARG A 362 -41.46 -0.38 21.75
C ARG A 362 -42.18 0.81 21.12
N TYR A 363 -41.52 1.54 20.22
CA TYR A 363 -42.11 2.69 19.55
C TYR A 363 -43.30 2.30 18.67
N LEU A 364 -43.21 1.25 17.88
CA LEU A 364 -44.33 0.75 17.07
C LEU A 364 -45.53 0.32 17.92
N ARG A 365 -45.30 -0.35 19.06
CA ARG A 365 -46.38 -0.70 20.01
C ARG A 365 -47.05 0.51 20.63
N MET A 366 -46.34 1.60 20.87
CA MET A 366 -46.87 2.84 21.42
C MET A 366 -47.64 3.66 20.37
N ARG A 367 -47.30 3.55 19.09
CA ARG A 367 -47.93 4.28 17.98
C ARG A 367 -49.16 3.57 17.44
N GLY A 368 -49.31 2.27 17.67
CA GLY A 368 -50.45 1.45 17.26
C GLY A 368 -51.60 1.38 18.25
N ARG A 369 -51.51 2.15 19.34
CA ARG A 369 -52.59 2.42 20.29
C ARG A 369 -53.07 3.85 20.12
#